data_22dfa1f8551947458a237cc134ec9c3d
#
_entry.id   22dfa1f8551947458a237cc134ec9c3d
#
_cell.length_a   1.000
_cell.length_b   1.000
_cell.length_c   1.000
_cell.angle_alpha   90.00
_cell.angle_beta   90.00
_cell.angle_gamma   90.00
#
_symmetry.space_group_name_H-M   'P 1'
#
loop_
_entity.id
_entity.type
_entity.pdbx_description
1 polymer ?
#
loop_
_entity_poly.entity_id
_entity_poly.type
_entity_poly.pdbx_seq_one_letter_code
_entity_poly.pdbx_strand_id
1 'polypeptide(L)'
;GARQPKLLPGENELLGRGVSYCGTCDGMLYRGRRVAVIAQGPEAVSEANFLAGLCREVVYFGKPEDALDPRIVVSGQKPEAILGEASVSGLRAGGEDLPFDGVFIFREAAALSALLPGLKMDGAFIRVDRRMQTNLPGVFAAGDCTGLPLQVAKAVGEGCVAAISAATA
;
A
#
# COMPACT_ATOMS: atom_id res chain seq x y z
N GLY A 1 -4.46 -19.11 9.75
CA GLY A 1 -4.81 -17.71 9.89
C GLY A 1 -3.76 -16.83 9.25
N ALA A 2 -4.18 -15.84 8.50
CA ALA A 2 -3.26 -14.85 7.94
C ALA A 2 -2.53 -14.17 9.11
N ARG A 3 -1.19 -14.20 9.10
CA ARG A 3 -0.39 -13.46 10.07
C ARG A 3 -0.65 -11.96 9.85
N GLN A 4 -1.15 -11.29 10.88
CA GLN A 4 -1.19 -9.84 10.83
C GLN A 4 0.24 -9.31 10.68
N PRO A 5 0.47 -8.33 9.79
CA PRO A 5 1.79 -7.74 9.64
C PRO A 5 2.23 -7.13 10.97
N LYS A 6 3.49 -7.34 11.34
CA LYS A 6 4.07 -6.71 12.52
C LYS A 6 4.24 -5.22 12.23
N LEU A 7 3.48 -4.39 12.93
CA LEU A 7 3.58 -2.93 12.82
C LEU A 7 4.88 -2.45 13.47
N LEU A 8 5.40 -1.33 12.98
CA LEU A 8 6.49 -0.61 13.62
C LEU A 8 5.97 0.21 14.81
N PRO A 9 6.75 0.35 15.87
CA PRO A 9 6.45 1.34 16.91
C PRO A 9 6.21 2.72 16.28
N GLY A 10 5.16 3.42 16.73
CA GLY A 10 4.74 4.73 16.20
C GLY A 10 3.87 4.68 14.95
N GLU A 11 3.71 3.52 14.32
CA GLU A 11 2.99 3.40 13.05
C GLU A 11 1.49 3.69 13.20
N ASN A 12 0.80 3.05 14.13
CA ASN A 12 -0.62 3.29 14.38
C ASN A 12 -0.89 4.68 14.94
N GLU A 13 -0.04 5.13 15.84
CA GLU A 13 -0.16 6.43 16.51
C GLU A 13 -0.06 7.59 15.53
N LEU A 14 0.75 7.42 14.48
CA LEU A 14 1.00 8.46 13.49
C LEU A 14 0.31 8.21 12.13
N LEU A 15 -0.56 7.20 12.03
CA LEU A 15 -1.34 6.93 10.82
C LEU A 15 -2.25 8.14 10.50
N GLY A 16 -2.18 8.61 9.25
CA GLY A 16 -2.85 9.85 8.81
C GLY A 16 -2.23 11.14 9.37
N ARG A 17 -1.15 11.03 10.16
CA ARG A 17 -0.37 12.15 10.68
C ARG A 17 1.10 12.08 10.26
N GLY A 18 1.33 11.63 9.03
CA GLY A 18 2.65 11.45 8.42
C GLY A 18 2.96 10.01 8.04
N VAL A 19 2.26 9.01 8.58
CA VAL A 19 2.29 7.64 8.10
C VAL A 19 1.17 7.45 7.08
N SER A 20 1.48 6.84 5.94
CA SER A 20 0.53 6.50 4.88
C SER A 20 0.84 5.12 4.28
N TYR A 21 -0.20 4.48 3.74
CA TYR A 21 -0.12 3.23 2.98
C TYR A 21 -0.42 3.41 1.48
N CYS A 22 -0.59 4.66 1.02
CA CYS A 22 -0.96 4.97 -0.36
C CYS A 22 -0.22 6.23 -0.83
N GLY A 23 0.77 6.08 -1.69
CA GLY A 23 1.54 7.20 -2.25
C GLY A 23 0.69 8.05 -3.18
N THR A 24 -0.13 7.42 -4.02
CA THR A 24 -1.03 8.12 -4.95
C THR A 24 -2.15 8.90 -4.24
N CYS A 25 -2.57 8.47 -3.04
CA CYS A 25 -3.60 9.15 -2.25
C CYS A 25 -3.04 10.40 -1.54
N ASP A 26 -1.91 10.23 -0.85
CA ASP A 26 -1.40 11.23 0.09
C ASP A 26 -0.13 11.94 -0.40
N GLY A 27 0.52 11.44 -1.46
CA GLY A 27 1.81 11.95 -1.93
C GLY A 27 1.82 13.45 -2.25
N MET A 28 0.68 13.99 -2.72
CA MET A 28 0.55 15.42 -3.00
C MET A 28 0.74 16.30 -1.75
N LEU A 29 0.45 15.81 -0.55
CA LEU A 29 0.66 16.51 0.72
C LEU A 29 2.16 16.68 1.05
N TYR A 30 3.00 15.85 0.43
CA TYR A 30 4.46 15.82 0.65
C TYR A 30 5.27 16.42 -0.49
N ARG A 31 4.62 17.21 -1.36
CA ARG A 31 5.33 17.91 -2.45
C ARG A 31 6.49 18.75 -1.90
N GLY A 32 7.68 18.53 -2.46
CA GLY A 32 8.91 19.22 -2.04
C GLY A 32 9.44 18.82 -0.64
N ARG A 33 8.88 17.78 -0.02
CA ARG A 33 9.28 17.24 1.28
C ARG A 33 10.24 16.07 1.14
N ARG A 34 10.81 15.64 2.26
CA ARG A 34 11.65 14.45 2.37
C ARG A 34 10.83 13.31 2.97
N VAL A 35 10.71 12.19 2.26
CA VAL A 35 9.91 11.06 2.69
C VAL A 35 10.69 9.76 2.70
N ALA A 36 10.30 8.86 3.61
CA ALA A 36 10.76 7.48 3.64
C ALA A 36 9.74 6.56 2.98
N VAL A 37 10.20 5.59 2.20
CA VAL A 37 9.40 4.47 1.68
C VAL A 37 9.90 3.19 2.31
N ILE A 38 9.05 2.49 3.04
CA ILE A 38 9.34 1.16 3.62
C ILE A 38 8.75 0.10 2.68
N ALA A 39 9.64 -0.59 1.97
CA ALA A 39 9.30 -1.53 0.91
C ALA A 39 9.19 -2.95 1.44
N GLN A 40 7.97 -3.43 1.62
CA GLN A 40 7.65 -4.80 2.07
C GLN A 40 6.66 -5.51 1.14
N GLY A 41 6.31 -4.88 0.01
CA GLY A 41 5.39 -5.42 -0.98
C GLY A 41 5.75 -5.02 -2.41
N PRO A 42 5.16 -5.68 -3.42
CA PRO A 42 5.51 -5.50 -4.84
C PRO A 42 5.18 -4.11 -5.37
N GLU A 43 4.25 -3.38 -4.75
CA GLU A 43 3.83 -2.04 -5.18
C GLU A 43 4.83 -0.95 -4.79
N ALA A 44 5.77 -1.25 -3.88
CA ALA A 44 6.68 -0.27 -3.30
C ALA A 44 7.51 0.48 -4.35
N VAL A 45 7.92 -0.19 -5.44
CA VAL A 45 8.71 0.41 -6.52
C VAL A 45 7.89 1.44 -7.28
N SER A 46 6.67 1.10 -7.72
CA SER A 46 5.80 2.01 -8.47
C SER A 46 5.38 3.22 -7.65
N GLU A 47 5.07 3.01 -6.38
CA GLU A 47 4.68 4.05 -5.43
C GLU A 47 5.88 4.97 -5.08
N ALA A 48 7.09 4.41 -4.90
CA ALA A 48 8.30 5.19 -4.70
C ALA A 48 8.63 6.07 -5.92
N ASN A 49 8.50 5.53 -7.14
CA ASN A 49 8.70 6.28 -8.38
C ASN A 49 7.67 7.43 -8.52
N PHE A 50 6.41 7.20 -8.16
CA PHE A 50 5.40 8.24 -8.12
C PHE A 50 5.78 9.36 -7.13
N LEU A 51 6.19 9.00 -5.92
CA LEU A 51 6.64 9.95 -4.90
C LEU A 51 7.90 10.73 -5.33
N ALA A 52 8.83 10.10 -6.06
CA ALA A 52 10.02 10.76 -6.60
C ALA A 52 9.69 11.88 -7.61
N GLY A 53 8.51 11.82 -8.24
CA GLY A 53 7.98 12.89 -9.08
C GLY A 53 7.42 14.09 -8.30
N LEU A 54 7.15 13.95 -7.03
CA LEU A 54 6.51 14.95 -6.18
C LEU A 54 7.42 15.49 -5.08
N CYS A 55 8.12 14.60 -4.40
CA CYS A 55 8.92 14.90 -3.22
C CYS A 55 10.30 15.46 -3.61
N ARG A 56 10.92 16.21 -2.68
CA ARG A 56 12.29 16.67 -2.85
C ARG A 56 13.30 15.52 -2.79
N GLU A 57 13.02 14.55 -1.91
CA GLU A 57 13.87 13.40 -1.68
C GLU A 57 13.02 12.21 -1.24
N VAL A 58 13.27 11.06 -1.82
CA VAL A 58 12.68 9.78 -1.44
C VAL A 58 13.80 8.84 -1.02
N VAL A 59 13.74 8.35 0.22
CA VAL A 59 14.65 7.32 0.73
C VAL A 59 13.89 5.99 0.80
N TYR A 60 14.35 5.01 0.04
CA TYR A 60 13.74 3.70 -0.10
C TYR A 60 14.43 2.68 0.80
N PHE A 61 13.73 2.23 1.82
CA PHE A 61 14.18 1.19 2.75
C PHE A 61 13.72 -0.17 2.24
N GLY A 62 14.57 -0.82 1.47
CA GLY A 62 14.30 -2.08 0.81
C GLY A 62 15.49 -2.58 0.02
N LYS A 63 15.26 -3.65 -0.75
CA LYS A 63 16.27 -4.15 -1.67
C LYS A 63 16.38 -3.21 -2.88
N PRO A 64 17.59 -3.03 -3.44
CA PRO A 64 17.74 -2.34 -4.71
C PRO A 64 16.93 -3.05 -5.81
N GLU A 65 16.23 -2.26 -6.64
CA GLU A 65 15.44 -2.74 -7.77
C GLU A 65 15.80 -1.91 -9.01
N ASP A 66 16.03 -2.57 -10.15
CA ASP A 66 16.42 -1.90 -11.40
C ASP A 66 15.36 -0.91 -11.92
N ALA A 67 14.11 -1.13 -11.54
CA ALA A 67 12.97 -0.29 -11.94
C ALA A 67 12.78 0.97 -11.08
N LEU A 68 13.62 1.20 -10.06
CA LEU A 68 13.57 2.43 -9.27
C LEU A 68 14.07 3.63 -10.06
N ASP A 69 13.39 4.77 -9.89
CA ASP A 69 13.87 6.05 -10.41
C ASP A 69 15.27 6.37 -9.84
N PRO A 70 16.25 6.73 -10.68
CA PRO A 70 17.63 6.97 -10.25
C PRO A 70 17.81 8.11 -9.23
N ARG A 71 16.79 8.94 -9.02
CA ARG A 71 16.77 9.98 -7.98
C ARG A 71 16.48 9.43 -6.58
N ILE A 72 15.97 8.20 -6.48
CA ILE A 72 15.64 7.56 -5.20
C ILE A 72 16.91 7.08 -4.52
N VAL A 73 17.06 7.45 -3.25
CA VAL A 73 18.17 6.97 -2.42
C VAL A 73 17.78 5.63 -1.80
N VAL A 74 18.48 4.57 -2.14
CA VAL A 74 18.23 3.23 -1.56
C VAL A 74 19.02 3.07 -0.27
N SER A 75 18.34 2.71 0.82
CA SER A 75 18.93 2.41 2.11
C SER A 75 18.80 0.93 2.45
N GLY A 76 19.90 0.29 2.78
CA GLY A 76 19.93 -1.08 3.31
C GLY A 76 19.67 -1.18 4.81
N GLN A 77 19.49 -0.05 5.51
CA GLN A 77 19.20 -0.03 6.94
C GLN A 77 17.80 -0.59 7.22
N LYS A 78 17.66 -1.30 8.33
CA LYS A 78 16.37 -1.86 8.75
C LYS A 78 15.56 -0.80 9.50
N PRO A 79 14.31 -0.49 9.07
CA PRO A 79 13.40 0.33 9.83
C PRO A 79 13.06 -0.28 11.19
N GLU A 80 13.08 0.52 12.27
CA GLU A 80 12.90 0.07 13.65
C GLU A 80 11.71 0.74 14.33
N ALA A 81 11.53 2.05 14.14
CA ALA A 81 10.43 2.81 14.73
C ALA A 81 10.16 4.09 13.93
N ILE A 82 8.91 4.52 13.90
CA ILE A 82 8.50 5.82 13.36
C ILE A 82 8.48 6.84 14.48
N LEU A 83 9.09 7.98 14.26
CA LEU A 83 9.31 9.01 15.27
C LEU A 83 8.38 10.19 15.05
N GLY A 84 7.88 10.75 16.15
CA GLY A 84 7.03 11.93 16.17
C GLY A 84 6.07 11.93 17.34
N GLU A 85 5.47 13.09 17.62
CA GLU A 85 4.43 13.24 18.64
C GLU A 85 3.07 13.58 17.99
N ALA A 86 2.92 14.79 17.48
CA ALA A 86 1.71 15.23 16.80
C ALA A 86 1.66 14.75 15.32
N SER A 87 2.83 14.64 14.69
CA SER A 87 3.02 14.13 13.33
C SER A 87 4.39 13.48 13.21
N VAL A 88 4.61 12.76 12.10
CA VAL A 88 5.93 12.19 11.81
C VAL A 88 7.01 13.27 11.80
N SER A 89 8.11 13.00 12.48
CA SER A 89 9.34 13.81 12.46
C SER A 89 10.54 13.04 11.94
N GLY A 90 10.44 11.70 11.84
CA GLY A 90 11.53 10.86 11.37
C GLY A 90 11.24 9.37 11.42
N LEU A 91 12.28 8.61 11.10
CA LEU A 91 12.32 7.16 11.15
C LEU A 91 13.62 6.73 11.82
N ARG A 92 13.53 5.83 12.80
CA ARG A 92 14.70 5.13 13.32
C ARG A 92 15.01 3.94 12.42
N ALA A 93 16.24 3.90 11.91
CA ALA A 93 16.72 2.80 11.08
C ALA A 93 18.21 2.55 11.32
N GLY A 94 18.60 1.28 11.49
CA GLY A 94 19.98 0.91 11.78
C GLY A 94 20.57 1.54 13.05
N GLY A 95 19.71 1.83 14.05
CA GLY A 95 20.10 2.48 15.30
C GLY A 95 20.21 4.01 15.23
N GLU A 96 19.96 4.64 14.08
CA GLU A 96 20.02 6.09 13.87
C GLU A 96 18.63 6.70 13.68
N ASP A 97 18.44 7.91 14.19
CA ASP A 97 17.23 8.70 13.99
C ASP A 97 17.40 9.61 12.77
N LEU A 98 16.68 9.29 11.70
CA LEU A 98 16.74 9.99 10.41
C LEU A 98 15.51 10.89 10.26
N PRO A 99 15.69 12.20 9.95
CA PRO A 99 14.57 13.11 9.81
C PRO A 99 13.79 12.87 8.52
N PHE A 100 12.44 12.78 8.62
CA PHE A 100 11.51 12.67 7.51
C PHE A 100 10.22 13.44 7.82
N ASP A 101 9.61 14.01 6.78
CA ASP A 101 8.32 14.67 6.87
C ASP A 101 7.15 13.67 6.77
N GLY A 102 7.40 12.49 6.20
CA GLY A 102 6.41 11.41 6.06
C GLY A 102 7.05 10.05 5.84
N VAL A 103 6.30 9.00 6.19
CA VAL A 103 6.71 7.60 6.03
C VAL A 103 5.60 6.85 5.29
N PHE A 104 5.92 6.35 4.11
CA PHE A 104 5.04 5.52 3.29
C PHE A 104 5.42 4.05 3.44
N ILE A 105 4.45 3.19 3.74
CA ILE A 105 4.71 1.78 4.02
C ILE A 105 3.89 0.91 3.08
N PHE A 106 4.57 0.16 2.23
CA PHE A 106 3.94 -0.73 1.26
C PHE A 106 4.23 -2.18 1.66
N ARG A 107 3.19 -2.89 2.12
CA ARG A 107 3.27 -4.29 2.56
C ARG A 107 2.62 -5.21 1.55
N GLU A 108 3.14 -6.42 1.50
CA GLU A 108 2.48 -7.49 0.77
C GLU A 108 1.10 -7.76 1.42
N ALA A 109 0.05 -7.62 0.62
CA ALA A 109 -1.29 -8.01 1.04
C ALA A 109 -1.35 -9.55 1.21
N ALA A 110 -2.19 -10.03 2.14
CA ALA A 110 -2.46 -11.45 2.24
C ALA A 110 -2.94 -11.97 0.88
N ALA A 111 -2.39 -13.11 0.43
CA ALA A 111 -2.76 -13.68 -0.85
C ALA A 111 -4.28 -13.93 -0.90
N LEU A 112 -4.98 -13.25 -1.81
CA LEU A 112 -6.44 -13.35 -1.97
C LEU A 112 -6.87 -14.78 -2.30
N SER A 113 -6.02 -15.54 -3.00
CA SER A 113 -6.23 -16.97 -3.28
C SER A 113 -6.36 -17.85 -2.03
N ALA A 114 -5.86 -17.39 -0.88
CA ALA A 114 -5.98 -18.10 0.40
C ALA A 114 -7.31 -17.85 1.12
N LEU A 115 -8.14 -16.89 0.65
CA LEU A 115 -9.42 -16.55 1.29
C LEU A 115 -10.46 -17.66 1.14
N LEU A 116 -10.60 -18.19 -0.07
CA LEU A 116 -11.56 -19.25 -0.40
C LEU A 116 -10.94 -20.28 -1.33
N PRO A 117 -10.96 -21.57 -1.01
CA PRO A 117 -10.51 -22.62 -1.90
C PRO A 117 -11.28 -22.62 -3.23
N GLY A 118 -10.57 -22.75 -4.35
CA GLY A 118 -11.16 -22.83 -5.68
C GLY A 118 -11.52 -21.48 -6.32
N LEU A 119 -11.21 -20.36 -5.65
CA LEU A 119 -11.39 -19.03 -6.22
C LEU A 119 -10.46 -18.85 -7.43
N LYS A 120 -11.00 -18.44 -8.58
CA LYS A 120 -10.19 -18.13 -9.77
C LYS A 120 -9.56 -16.75 -9.65
N MET A 121 -8.28 -16.70 -9.97
CA MET A 121 -7.48 -15.49 -9.94
C MET A 121 -7.16 -15.00 -11.36
N ASP A 122 -6.94 -13.69 -11.48
CA ASP A 122 -6.31 -13.04 -12.62
C ASP A 122 -5.07 -12.29 -12.08
N GLY A 123 -3.90 -12.92 -12.22
CA GLY A 123 -2.69 -12.48 -11.52
C GLY A 123 -2.88 -12.48 -9.99
N ALA A 124 -2.70 -11.33 -9.35
CA ALA A 124 -2.88 -11.14 -7.90
C ALA A 124 -4.34 -10.86 -7.48
N PHE A 125 -5.25 -10.70 -8.44
CA PHE A 125 -6.62 -10.24 -8.19
C PHE A 125 -7.66 -11.36 -8.34
N ILE A 126 -8.81 -11.20 -7.69
CA ILE A 126 -9.94 -12.12 -7.84
C ILE A 126 -10.61 -11.85 -9.18
N ARG A 127 -10.72 -12.90 -10.00
CA ARG A 127 -11.44 -12.80 -11.28
C ARG A 127 -12.95 -12.71 -11.05
N VAL A 128 -13.56 -11.65 -11.59
CA VAL A 128 -15.01 -11.42 -11.56
C VAL A 128 -15.56 -11.13 -12.96
N ASP A 129 -16.85 -11.31 -13.11
CA ASP A 129 -17.57 -10.87 -14.29
C ASP A 129 -18.08 -9.41 -14.14
N ARG A 130 -18.87 -8.91 -15.12
CA ARG A 130 -19.44 -7.55 -15.06
C ARG A 130 -20.45 -7.33 -13.93
N ARG A 131 -20.94 -8.39 -13.31
CA ARG A 131 -21.83 -8.36 -12.15
C ARG A 131 -21.08 -8.51 -10.83
N MET A 132 -19.75 -8.45 -10.86
CA MET A 132 -18.86 -8.68 -9.72
C MET A 132 -18.99 -10.11 -9.13
N GLN A 133 -19.53 -11.06 -9.91
CA GLN A 133 -19.65 -12.45 -9.50
C GLN A 133 -18.35 -13.20 -9.76
N THR A 134 -17.90 -13.98 -8.79
CA THR A 134 -16.75 -14.86 -8.93
C THR A 134 -17.15 -16.16 -9.62
N ASN A 135 -16.20 -17.08 -9.80
CA ASN A 135 -16.51 -18.42 -10.28
C ASN A 135 -17.21 -19.32 -9.25
N LEU A 136 -17.28 -18.89 -8.00
CA LEU A 136 -17.96 -19.64 -6.92
C LEU A 136 -19.40 -19.13 -6.79
N PRO A 137 -20.42 -20.02 -6.84
CA PRO A 137 -21.81 -19.60 -6.72
C PRO A 137 -22.07 -18.84 -5.42
N GLY A 138 -22.78 -17.71 -5.50
CA GLY A 138 -23.14 -16.88 -4.35
C GLY A 138 -21.96 -16.06 -3.76
N VAL A 139 -20.79 -16.08 -4.41
CA VAL A 139 -19.62 -15.32 -3.97
C VAL A 139 -19.34 -14.18 -4.95
N PHE A 140 -19.31 -12.97 -4.42
CA PHE A 140 -19.00 -11.73 -5.13
C PHE A 140 -17.74 -11.11 -4.59
N ALA A 141 -17.01 -10.36 -5.41
CA ALA A 141 -15.84 -9.61 -5.01
C ALA A 141 -15.86 -8.23 -5.65
N ALA A 142 -15.42 -7.21 -4.91
CA ALA A 142 -15.44 -5.82 -5.38
C ALA A 142 -14.31 -5.00 -4.73
N GLY A 143 -13.89 -3.95 -5.39
CA GLY A 143 -12.85 -3.04 -4.90
C GLY A 143 -11.44 -3.52 -5.23
N ASP A 144 -10.49 -3.21 -4.37
CA ASP A 144 -9.07 -3.44 -4.61
C ASP A 144 -8.71 -4.90 -4.89
N CYS A 145 -9.49 -5.83 -4.35
CA CYS A 145 -9.27 -7.25 -4.59
C CYS A 145 -9.59 -7.73 -6.01
N THR A 146 -10.23 -6.91 -6.85
CA THR A 146 -10.62 -7.26 -8.24
C THR A 146 -9.72 -6.65 -9.31
N GLY A 147 -8.79 -5.76 -8.95
CA GLY A 147 -7.85 -5.17 -9.90
C GLY A 147 -7.63 -3.67 -9.73
N LEU A 148 -6.80 -3.12 -10.62
CA LEU A 148 -6.48 -1.70 -10.68
C LEU A 148 -7.61 -0.87 -11.33
N PRO A 149 -7.67 0.45 -11.04
CA PRO A 149 -6.87 1.20 -10.06
C PRO A 149 -7.35 0.97 -8.62
N LEU A 150 -6.43 1.01 -7.64
CA LEU A 150 -6.75 0.88 -6.21
C LEU A 150 -7.27 2.24 -5.71
N GLN A 151 -8.53 2.52 -5.98
CA GLN A 151 -9.15 3.83 -5.70
C GLN A 151 -10.53 3.67 -5.06
N VAL A 152 -10.85 4.55 -4.12
CA VAL A 152 -12.13 4.56 -3.40
C VAL A 152 -13.32 4.62 -4.35
N ALA A 153 -13.25 5.45 -5.39
CA ALA A 153 -14.34 5.60 -6.37
C ALA A 153 -14.64 4.28 -7.10
N LYS A 154 -13.59 3.51 -7.49
CA LYS A 154 -13.73 2.18 -8.08
C LYS A 154 -14.36 1.22 -7.08
N ALA A 155 -13.84 1.17 -5.85
CA ALA A 155 -14.34 0.28 -4.81
C ALA A 155 -15.82 0.52 -4.49
N VAL A 156 -16.24 1.78 -4.42
CA VAL A 156 -17.64 2.17 -4.22
C VAL A 156 -18.51 1.73 -5.39
N GLY A 157 -18.08 2.00 -6.64
CA GLY A 157 -18.83 1.63 -7.84
C GLY A 157 -19.00 0.12 -7.98
N GLU A 158 -17.92 -0.64 -7.83
CA GLU A 158 -17.96 -2.09 -7.88
C GLU A 158 -18.77 -2.70 -6.72
N GLY A 159 -18.63 -2.12 -5.51
CA GLY A 159 -19.42 -2.53 -4.34
C GLY A 159 -20.93 -2.36 -4.56
N CYS A 160 -21.34 -1.27 -5.21
CA CYS A 160 -22.74 -1.05 -5.59
C CYS A 160 -23.20 -2.14 -6.56
N VAL A 161 -22.42 -2.44 -7.62
CA VAL A 161 -22.74 -3.50 -8.59
C VAL A 161 -22.82 -4.86 -7.91
N ALA A 162 -21.84 -5.20 -7.06
CA ALA A 162 -21.82 -6.46 -6.34
C ALA A 162 -23.04 -6.64 -5.43
N ALA A 163 -23.41 -5.61 -4.68
CA ALA A 163 -24.56 -5.65 -3.77
C ALA A 163 -25.89 -5.87 -4.52
N ILE A 164 -26.12 -5.11 -5.63
CA ILE A 164 -27.33 -5.27 -6.45
C ILE A 164 -27.35 -6.66 -7.09
N SER A 165 -26.20 -7.13 -7.59
CA SER A 165 -26.10 -8.46 -8.23
C SER A 165 -26.37 -9.59 -7.21
N ALA A 166 -25.85 -9.48 -6.00
CA ALA A 166 -26.06 -10.47 -4.94
C ALA A 166 -27.53 -10.52 -4.48
N ALA A 167 -28.21 -9.35 -4.44
CA ALA A 167 -29.63 -9.28 -4.07
C ALA A 167 -30.58 -9.85 -5.14
N THR A 168 -30.09 -10.03 -6.38
CA THR A 168 -30.89 -10.52 -7.53
C THR A 168 -30.40 -11.85 -8.10
N ALA A 169 -29.50 -12.54 -7.38
CA ALA A 169 -28.90 -13.82 -7.78
C ALA A 169 -29.76 -15.03 -7.36
#